data_6a9e8653a2161632f8b9f2a43e717383
#
_entry.id   6a9e8653a2161632f8b9f2a43e717383
#
_cell.length_a   1.000
_cell.length_b   1.000
_cell.length_c   1.000
_cell.angle_alpha   90.00
_cell.angle_beta   90.00
_cell.angle_gamma   90.00
#
_symmetry.space_group_name_H-M   'P 1'
#
loop_
_entity.id
_entity.type
_entity.pdbx_description
1 polymer ?
#
loop_
_entity_poly.entity_id
_entity_poly.type
_entity_poly.pdbx_seq_one_letter_code
_entity_poly.pdbx_strand_id
1 'polypeptide(L)'
;MIAGCIVLLAVLGVCTYGFILKGSDTIFPNVYVAGVNVGGLKRDAAINAVTLAVEQETATDTLTVVLPDRTIDFTPEITNVALNPDEAADAAMNYGRDGGPITALLTYERAKKTRQDISLESGTNLDTAYIRDLIDQTARACASEKVDPTVTVDADAKTVTVVTGSPKISLDADALYDAVVARFNAGDLSELKFDYDTEPCAPVDLQQYYDQFATEMKDAYYDEEKKELVAEKVGFGFDVSYYTQQLAMADPGTKIVIQAEEIQPEVTLAELEKEYFSDVLGSCDSPHTAQAGRTKNLELACKAIDGTILNPGDEFSFNKIVGERTPEKGYQSAIVYQTGGKSEAEAGGGVCQVASTIYTACLYADLKVTERAPHMFTVTYVQLGMDATIYWGYLDYKFVNSTDHPLRIDASVSGGYVHVKLVGTAPKDKGYDHIVLRHEVVATVQPKMEIDGDKTIITDAGTALDENGNTVNIVVDKDGNKYVKGDMVQYSYVGKTVMAYRDYVDANGAVIKTETLHKDAYQARNTSYKCTPYVEPEEPDEPDPTDPTDPTDPTDPTDPTEPVTPTEPTDPIRPWD
;
A
#
# COMPACT_ATOMS: atom_id res chain seq x y z
N MET A 1 -83.74 -55.49 44.20
CA MET A 1 -83.36 -55.57 45.63
C MET A 1 -82.11 -56.44 45.92
N ILE A 2 -81.94 -57.60 45.30
CA ILE A 2 -80.77 -58.46 45.55
C ILE A 2 -79.41 -57.80 45.20
N ALA A 3 -79.30 -57.11 44.07
CA ALA A 3 -78.06 -56.43 43.66
C ALA A 3 -77.65 -55.27 44.60
N GLY A 4 -78.63 -54.54 45.13
CA GLY A 4 -78.37 -53.43 46.06
C GLY A 4 -77.89 -53.95 47.41
N CYS A 5 -78.43 -55.12 47.89
CA CYS A 5 -77.93 -55.73 49.10
C CYS A 5 -76.51 -56.30 49.04
N ILE A 6 -76.10 -56.80 47.81
CA ILE A 6 -74.74 -57.29 47.59
C ILE A 6 -73.78 -56.13 47.61
N VAL A 7 -74.11 -55.00 46.95
CA VAL A 7 -73.25 -53.77 46.95
C VAL A 7 -73.16 -53.23 48.39
N LEU A 8 -74.25 -53.18 49.14
CA LEU A 8 -74.21 -52.68 50.53
C LEU A 8 -73.36 -53.56 51.42
N LEU A 9 -73.45 -54.88 51.29
CA LEU A 9 -72.61 -55.84 52.04
C LEU A 9 -71.14 -55.74 51.61
N ALA A 10 -70.85 -55.51 50.34
CA ALA A 10 -69.47 -55.29 49.86
C ALA A 10 -68.88 -54.00 50.43
N VAL A 11 -69.65 -52.90 50.41
CA VAL A 11 -69.21 -51.60 50.98
C VAL A 11 -69.04 -51.74 52.50
N LEU A 12 -69.93 -52.44 53.18
CA LEU A 12 -69.78 -52.68 54.62
C LEU A 12 -68.54 -53.52 54.93
N GLY A 13 -68.24 -54.54 54.13
CA GLY A 13 -67.05 -55.38 54.24
C GLY A 13 -65.75 -54.56 53.97
N VAL A 14 -65.73 -53.72 52.97
CA VAL A 14 -64.61 -52.81 52.65
C VAL A 14 -64.37 -51.83 53.81
N CYS A 15 -65.42 -51.20 54.31
CA CYS A 15 -65.31 -50.27 55.44
C CYS A 15 -64.86 -51.00 56.72
N THR A 16 -65.41 -52.18 57.01
CA THR A 16 -65.02 -52.97 58.19
C THR A 16 -63.57 -53.40 58.15
N TYR A 17 -63.11 -53.88 56.99
CA TYR A 17 -61.70 -54.23 56.81
C TYR A 17 -60.76 -52.98 56.87
N GLY A 18 -61.21 -51.88 56.37
CA GLY A 18 -60.48 -50.59 56.50
C GLY A 18 -60.41 -50.14 57.96
N PHE A 19 -61.44 -50.32 58.75
CA PHE A 19 -61.41 -50.06 60.22
C PHE A 19 -60.45 -50.99 60.96
N ILE A 20 -60.40 -52.28 60.61
CA ILE A 20 -59.44 -53.24 61.18
C ILE A 20 -57.99 -52.78 60.82
N LEU A 21 -57.74 -52.42 59.62
CA LEU A 21 -56.45 -51.91 59.20
C LEU A 21 -56.04 -50.62 59.91
N LYS A 22 -56.97 -49.71 60.09
CA LYS A 22 -56.74 -48.46 60.84
C LYS A 22 -56.41 -48.71 62.30
N GLY A 23 -57.03 -49.73 62.91
CA GLY A 23 -56.77 -50.13 64.30
C GLY A 23 -55.65 -51.18 64.47
N SER A 24 -54.97 -51.57 63.43
CA SER A 24 -53.86 -52.53 63.48
C SER A 24 -52.72 -52.00 64.34
N ASP A 25 -52.10 -52.84 65.13
CA ASP A 25 -50.92 -52.55 65.94
C ASP A 25 -49.60 -52.78 65.20
N THR A 26 -49.68 -53.05 63.87
CA THR A 26 -48.50 -53.23 62.98
C THR A 26 -48.48 -52.21 61.86
N ILE A 27 -47.31 -51.77 61.49
CA ILE A 27 -47.04 -50.82 60.37
C ILE A 27 -47.50 -51.48 59.06
N PHE A 28 -48.01 -50.70 58.12
CA PHE A 28 -48.36 -51.17 56.75
C PHE A 28 -47.17 -51.81 56.07
N PRO A 29 -47.37 -52.81 55.16
CA PRO A 29 -46.28 -53.50 54.48
C PRO A 29 -45.48 -52.54 53.59
N ASN A 30 -44.21 -52.86 53.34
CA ASN A 30 -43.29 -52.07 52.48
C ASN A 30 -43.15 -50.60 52.91
N VAL A 31 -43.42 -50.30 54.16
CA VAL A 31 -43.09 -48.99 54.74
C VAL A 31 -41.63 -48.98 55.18
N TYR A 32 -40.90 -47.97 54.79
CA TYR A 32 -39.48 -47.75 55.09
C TYR A 32 -39.33 -46.44 55.85
N VAL A 33 -38.49 -46.43 56.84
CA VAL A 33 -38.06 -45.24 57.58
C VAL A 33 -36.56 -45.25 57.61
N ALA A 34 -35.93 -44.15 57.13
CA ALA A 34 -34.49 -44.06 57.03
C ALA A 34 -33.85 -45.30 56.36
N GLY A 35 -34.41 -45.73 55.23
CA GLY A 35 -33.91 -46.93 54.52
C GLY A 35 -34.25 -48.28 55.15
N VAL A 36 -34.71 -48.30 56.39
CA VAL A 36 -35.06 -49.53 57.18
C VAL A 36 -36.49 -49.98 56.89
N ASN A 37 -36.66 -51.24 56.50
CA ASN A 37 -37.98 -51.79 56.29
C ASN A 37 -38.63 -52.06 57.65
N VAL A 38 -39.58 -51.23 58.01
CA VAL A 38 -40.38 -51.41 59.29
C VAL A 38 -41.78 -51.96 59.00
N GLY A 39 -42.09 -52.28 57.77
CA GLY A 39 -43.37 -52.80 57.33
C GLY A 39 -43.69 -54.12 58.00
N GLY A 40 -44.88 -54.24 58.57
CA GLY A 40 -45.36 -55.42 59.33
C GLY A 40 -44.87 -55.47 60.76
N LEU A 41 -43.99 -54.59 61.21
CA LEU A 41 -43.53 -54.55 62.61
C LEU A 41 -44.54 -53.84 63.51
N LYS A 42 -44.52 -54.19 64.81
CA LYS A 42 -45.13 -53.38 65.86
C LYS A 42 -44.21 -52.20 66.20
N ARG A 43 -44.82 -51.19 66.90
CA ARG A 43 -44.11 -49.95 67.24
C ARG A 43 -42.73 -50.19 67.88
N ASP A 44 -42.69 -51.00 68.95
CA ASP A 44 -41.46 -51.27 69.72
C ASP A 44 -40.41 -52.03 68.88
N ALA A 45 -40.85 -52.93 68.00
CA ALA A 45 -39.97 -53.64 67.09
C ALA A 45 -39.42 -52.69 65.95
N ALA A 46 -40.24 -51.75 65.54
CA ALA A 46 -39.81 -50.71 64.57
C ALA A 46 -38.79 -49.77 65.22
N ILE A 47 -39.00 -49.31 66.43
CA ILE A 47 -38.03 -48.53 67.20
C ILE A 47 -36.71 -49.27 67.30
N ASN A 48 -36.69 -50.52 67.69
CA ASN A 48 -35.45 -51.31 67.78
C ASN A 48 -34.78 -51.51 66.44
N ALA A 49 -35.53 -51.72 65.35
CA ALA A 49 -34.99 -51.89 64.03
C ALA A 49 -34.33 -50.56 63.47
N VAL A 50 -35.02 -49.46 63.76
CA VAL A 50 -34.49 -48.13 63.38
C VAL A 50 -33.25 -47.75 64.20
N THR A 51 -33.30 -47.99 65.53
CA THR A 51 -32.17 -47.74 66.44
C THR A 51 -30.94 -48.53 66.03
N LEU A 52 -31.08 -49.85 65.79
CA LEU A 52 -29.97 -50.69 65.33
C LEU A 52 -29.37 -50.23 63.97
N ALA A 53 -30.20 -49.78 63.05
CA ALA A 53 -29.76 -49.31 61.77
C ALA A 53 -29.06 -47.93 61.88
N VAL A 54 -29.61 -47.04 62.68
CA VAL A 54 -29.03 -45.75 63.00
C VAL A 54 -27.68 -45.90 63.68
N GLU A 55 -27.55 -46.79 64.65
CA GLU A 55 -26.28 -47.08 65.34
C GLU A 55 -25.23 -47.70 64.43
N GLN A 56 -25.63 -48.42 63.36
CA GLN A 56 -24.70 -48.96 62.35
C GLN A 56 -24.31 -47.98 61.23
N GLU A 57 -25.17 -47.04 60.87
CA GLU A 57 -24.95 -46.08 59.82
C GLU A 57 -24.29 -44.75 60.28
N THR A 58 -24.53 -44.34 61.52
CA THR A 58 -24.08 -43.02 62.02
C THR A 58 -22.57 -42.86 62.18
N ALA A 59 -21.79 -43.92 61.98
CA ALA A 59 -20.34 -43.83 62.12
C ALA A 59 -19.61 -43.24 60.86
N THR A 60 -20.28 -43.10 59.71
CA THR A 60 -19.59 -42.74 58.44
C THR A 60 -20.31 -41.73 57.53
N ASP A 61 -21.55 -41.34 57.83
CA ASP A 61 -22.31 -40.50 56.88
C ASP A 61 -22.09 -39.01 57.12
N THR A 62 -21.35 -38.44 56.18
CA THR A 62 -21.03 -37.03 56.17
C THR A 62 -21.80 -36.34 55.01
N LEU A 63 -22.48 -35.25 55.29
CA LEU A 63 -23.00 -34.37 54.25
C LEU A 63 -21.85 -33.49 53.75
N THR A 64 -21.42 -33.75 52.56
CA THR A 64 -20.41 -32.94 51.89
C THR A 64 -21.08 -31.89 51.02
N VAL A 65 -20.78 -30.61 51.27
CA VAL A 65 -21.10 -29.50 50.39
C VAL A 65 -19.88 -29.22 49.52
N VAL A 66 -20.08 -29.27 48.22
CA VAL A 66 -19.04 -28.98 47.23
C VAL A 66 -19.26 -27.58 46.68
N LEU A 67 -18.33 -26.67 47.00
CA LEU A 67 -18.21 -25.36 46.43
C LEU A 67 -17.20 -25.39 45.27
N PRO A 68 -17.15 -24.38 44.39
CA PRO A 68 -16.26 -24.37 43.23
C PRO A 68 -14.77 -24.58 43.53
N ASP A 69 -14.28 -24.15 44.70
CA ASP A 69 -12.86 -24.18 45.08
C ASP A 69 -12.56 -24.99 46.35
N ARG A 70 -13.59 -25.47 47.06
CA ARG A 70 -13.44 -26.19 48.33
C ARG A 70 -14.65 -27.07 48.66
N THR A 71 -14.51 -27.87 49.70
CA THR A 71 -15.60 -28.64 50.26
C THR A 71 -15.81 -28.28 51.74
N ILE A 72 -17.04 -28.48 52.23
CA ILE A 72 -17.42 -28.38 53.65
C ILE A 72 -18.05 -29.72 54.04
N ASP A 73 -17.49 -30.36 55.05
CA ASP A 73 -17.98 -31.62 55.53
C ASP A 73 -18.71 -31.42 56.85
N PHE A 74 -20.01 -31.84 56.91
CA PHE A 74 -20.83 -31.81 58.05
C PHE A 74 -20.99 -33.27 58.55
N THR A 75 -20.29 -33.66 59.61
CA THR A 75 -20.35 -34.98 60.18
C THR A 75 -21.43 -35.06 61.26
N PRO A 76 -22.05 -36.22 61.54
CA PRO A 76 -23.05 -36.39 62.61
C PRO A 76 -22.55 -36.00 64.00
N GLU A 77 -21.25 -36.17 64.23
CA GLU A 77 -20.64 -35.79 65.52
C GLU A 77 -20.60 -34.25 65.69
N ILE A 78 -20.43 -33.50 64.62
CA ILE A 78 -20.39 -32.05 64.64
C ILE A 78 -21.78 -31.43 64.59
N THR A 79 -22.74 -32.09 63.92
CA THR A 79 -24.08 -31.54 63.69
C THR A 79 -25.10 -32.08 64.67
N ASN A 80 -24.74 -33.04 65.56
CA ASN A 80 -25.58 -33.66 66.57
C ASN A 80 -26.87 -34.21 65.95
N VAL A 81 -26.81 -34.76 64.75
CA VAL A 81 -27.94 -35.35 64.02
C VAL A 81 -28.26 -36.71 64.66
N ALA A 82 -29.20 -36.76 65.60
CA ALA A 82 -29.75 -38.00 66.11
C ALA A 82 -31.17 -38.19 65.57
N LEU A 83 -31.33 -39.17 64.71
CA LEU A 83 -32.69 -39.63 64.36
C LEU A 83 -33.40 -40.08 65.57
N ASN A 84 -34.57 -39.50 65.89
CA ASN A 84 -35.40 -39.98 67.00
C ASN A 84 -36.18 -41.25 66.59
N PRO A 85 -35.78 -42.47 67.07
CA PRO A 85 -36.44 -43.73 66.67
C PRO A 85 -37.92 -43.83 67.09
N ASP A 86 -38.32 -43.14 68.18
CA ASP A 86 -39.71 -43.11 68.65
C ASP A 86 -40.60 -42.34 67.66
N GLU A 87 -40.18 -41.13 67.23
CA GLU A 87 -40.91 -40.34 66.25
C GLU A 87 -40.97 -41.04 64.89
N ALA A 88 -39.87 -41.68 64.49
CA ALA A 88 -39.76 -42.46 63.25
C ALA A 88 -40.81 -43.63 63.26
N ALA A 89 -40.87 -44.35 64.33
CA ALA A 89 -41.85 -45.45 64.52
C ALA A 89 -43.29 -44.93 64.54
N ASP A 90 -43.53 -43.79 65.20
CA ASP A 90 -44.87 -43.17 65.26
C ASP A 90 -45.30 -42.65 63.86
N ALA A 91 -44.44 -42.03 63.11
CA ALA A 91 -44.75 -41.63 61.76
C ALA A 91 -45.07 -42.82 60.84
N ALA A 92 -44.30 -43.91 60.96
CA ALA A 92 -44.58 -45.16 60.26
C ALA A 92 -45.88 -45.83 60.64
N MET A 93 -46.21 -45.83 61.96
CA MET A 93 -47.47 -46.34 62.48
C MET A 93 -48.68 -45.54 62.00
N ASN A 94 -48.55 -44.24 61.88
CA ASN A 94 -49.60 -43.32 61.40
C ASN A 94 -49.76 -43.29 59.90
N TYR A 95 -48.80 -43.81 59.16
CA TYR A 95 -48.82 -43.76 57.67
C TYR A 95 -50.13 -44.38 57.15
N GLY A 96 -50.91 -43.55 56.43
CA GLY A 96 -52.16 -43.91 55.78
C GLY A 96 -53.34 -44.11 56.74
N ARG A 97 -53.17 -43.81 58.05
CA ARG A 97 -54.23 -43.97 59.10
C ARG A 97 -54.92 -42.65 59.44
N ASP A 98 -54.38 -41.51 59.04
CA ASP A 98 -54.97 -40.20 59.34
C ASP A 98 -56.26 -39.91 58.54
N GLY A 99 -56.53 -40.69 57.51
CA GLY A 99 -57.76 -40.63 56.75
C GLY A 99 -58.89 -41.54 57.23
N GLY A 100 -59.93 -41.61 56.41
CA GLY A 100 -61.03 -42.53 56.64
C GLY A 100 -60.67 -44.02 56.41
N PRO A 101 -61.55 -44.98 56.76
CA PRO A 101 -61.26 -46.42 56.60
C PRO A 101 -60.99 -46.85 55.18
N ILE A 102 -61.60 -46.17 54.20
CA ILE A 102 -61.35 -46.40 52.75
C ILE A 102 -59.94 -45.94 52.38
N THR A 103 -59.50 -44.81 52.91
CA THR A 103 -58.12 -44.28 52.65
C THR A 103 -57.10 -45.26 53.24
N ALA A 104 -57.31 -45.77 54.45
CA ALA A 104 -56.42 -46.74 55.05
C ALA A 104 -56.31 -48.03 54.21
N LEU A 105 -57.44 -48.55 53.71
CA LEU A 105 -57.44 -49.71 52.81
C LEU A 105 -56.68 -49.44 51.50
N LEU A 106 -56.95 -48.32 50.86
CA LEU A 106 -56.27 -47.95 49.57
C LEU A 106 -54.76 -47.78 49.80
N THR A 107 -54.36 -47.15 50.90
CA THR A 107 -52.95 -46.96 51.25
C THR A 107 -52.28 -48.29 51.57
N TYR A 108 -52.94 -49.15 52.28
CA TYR A 108 -52.47 -50.53 52.60
C TYR A 108 -52.25 -51.35 51.31
N GLU A 109 -53.24 -51.37 50.40
CA GLU A 109 -53.12 -52.08 49.13
C GLU A 109 -52.05 -51.49 48.21
N ARG A 110 -51.80 -50.16 48.27
CA ARG A 110 -50.68 -49.52 47.60
C ARG A 110 -49.33 -49.93 48.18
N ALA A 111 -49.25 -49.89 49.52
CA ALA A 111 -48.07 -50.28 50.28
C ALA A 111 -47.66 -51.77 50.08
N LYS A 112 -48.60 -52.67 49.81
CA LYS A 112 -48.27 -54.06 49.39
C LYS A 112 -47.50 -54.15 48.08
N LYS A 113 -47.72 -53.19 47.18
CA LYS A 113 -47.20 -53.24 45.77
C LYS A 113 -46.00 -52.39 45.55
N THR A 114 -45.83 -51.31 46.30
CA THR A 114 -44.76 -50.31 46.11
C THR A 114 -44.17 -49.94 47.46
N ARG A 115 -42.86 -49.73 47.45
CA ARG A 115 -42.11 -49.19 48.59
C ARG A 115 -42.67 -47.82 48.97
N GLN A 116 -42.87 -47.60 50.28
CA GLN A 116 -43.31 -46.33 50.81
C GLN A 116 -42.25 -45.82 51.78
N ASP A 117 -41.51 -44.78 51.33
CA ASP A 117 -40.53 -44.14 52.19
C ASP A 117 -41.20 -43.03 52.99
N ILE A 118 -41.06 -43.08 54.30
CA ILE A 118 -41.55 -42.06 55.22
C ILE A 118 -40.42 -41.09 55.47
N SER A 119 -40.63 -39.86 55.02
CA SER A 119 -39.77 -38.73 55.38
C SER A 119 -40.11 -38.27 56.77
N LEU A 120 -39.15 -38.19 57.64
CA LEU A 120 -39.33 -37.67 58.99
C LEU A 120 -39.25 -36.14 58.92
N GLU A 121 -40.32 -35.47 59.27
CA GLU A 121 -40.36 -34.02 59.33
C GLU A 121 -39.69 -33.42 60.55
N SER A 122 -39.12 -34.17 61.46
CA SER A 122 -38.45 -33.57 62.61
C SER A 122 -37.99 -34.47 63.68
N GLY A 123 -37.09 -34.09 64.48
CA GLY A 123 -36.58 -34.70 65.69
C GLY A 123 -35.05 -34.80 65.67
N THR A 124 -34.42 -34.37 64.65
CA THR A 124 -32.97 -34.22 64.68
C THR A 124 -32.60 -33.03 65.55
N ASN A 125 -31.89 -33.31 66.61
CA ASN A 125 -31.34 -32.28 67.47
C ASN A 125 -30.12 -31.67 66.76
N LEU A 126 -30.42 -30.98 65.62
CA LEU A 126 -29.42 -30.39 64.76
C LEU A 126 -28.80 -29.17 65.46
N ASP A 127 -27.47 -29.11 65.60
CA ASP A 127 -26.81 -27.90 66.07
C ASP A 127 -26.79 -26.84 64.95
N THR A 128 -27.95 -26.22 64.81
CA THR A 128 -28.16 -25.19 63.79
C THR A 128 -27.25 -23.97 63.98
N ALA A 129 -26.79 -23.70 65.21
CA ALA A 129 -25.90 -22.62 65.54
C ALA A 129 -24.48 -22.91 64.98
N TYR A 130 -24.01 -24.14 65.17
CA TYR A 130 -22.72 -24.57 64.61
C TYR A 130 -22.71 -24.59 63.08
N ILE A 131 -23.77 -25.15 62.49
CA ILE A 131 -23.93 -25.17 61.04
C ILE A 131 -23.87 -23.74 60.47
N ARG A 132 -24.61 -22.82 61.10
CA ARG A 132 -24.64 -21.42 60.70
C ARG A 132 -23.26 -20.75 60.80
N ASP A 133 -22.59 -20.96 61.96
CA ASP A 133 -21.25 -20.34 62.15
C ASP A 133 -20.22 -20.85 61.14
N LEU A 134 -20.23 -22.15 60.82
CA LEU A 134 -19.33 -22.75 59.83
C LEU A 134 -19.60 -22.20 58.41
N ILE A 135 -20.88 -22.07 58.05
CA ILE A 135 -21.28 -21.48 56.76
C ILE A 135 -20.90 -20.00 56.70
N ASP A 136 -21.14 -19.23 57.77
CA ASP A 136 -20.77 -17.81 57.82
C ASP A 136 -19.26 -17.60 57.80
N GLN A 137 -18.48 -18.48 58.45
CA GLN A 137 -17.02 -18.46 58.34
C GLN A 137 -16.55 -18.73 56.89
N THR A 138 -17.18 -19.74 56.26
CA THR A 138 -16.88 -20.09 54.88
C THR A 138 -17.25 -18.94 53.94
N ALA A 139 -18.42 -18.32 54.11
CA ALA A 139 -18.85 -17.17 53.31
C ALA A 139 -17.87 -16.01 53.43
N ARG A 140 -17.40 -15.71 54.63
CA ARG A 140 -16.34 -14.68 54.82
C ARG A 140 -15.01 -15.06 54.19
N ALA A 141 -14.64 -16.34 54.19
CA ALA A 141 -13.39 -16.82 53.61
C ALA A 141 -13.40 -16.89 52.09
N CYS A 142 -14.58 -17.04 51.46
CA CYS A 142 -14.76 -17.07 50.02
C CYS A 142 -15.00 -15.69 49.42
N ALA A 143 -15.45 -14.70 50.22
CA ALA A 143 -15.80 -13.38 49.72
C ALA A 143 -14.58 -12.67 49.14
N SER A 144 -14.76 -12.11 47.95
CA SER A 144 -13.80 -11.20 47.34
C SER A 144 -14.52 -9.94 46.86
N GLU A 145 -13.80 -8.81 46.93
CA GLU A 145 -14.30 -7.56 46.36
C GLU A 145 -14.05 -7.52 44.85
N LYS A 146 -14.95 -6.87 44.14
CA LYS A 146 -14.80 -6.62 42.72
C LYS A 146 -13.65 -5.65 42.46
N VAL A 147 -12.76 -6.03 41.57
CA VAL A 147 -11.70 -5.15 41.07
C VAL A 147 -11.82 -5.08 39.53
N ASP A 148 -12.13 -3.91 39.03
CA ASP A 148 -12.17 -3.72 37.57
C ASP A 148 -10.76 -3.70 36.97
N PRO A 149 -10.60 -4.18 35.72
CA PRO A 149 -9.31 -4.18 35.06
C PRO A 149 -8.81 -2.75 34.83
N THR A 150 -7.50 -2.58 34.81
CA THR A 150 -6.88 -1.31 34.47
C THR A 150 -6.16 -1.42 33.14
N VAL A 151 -6.28 -0.37 32.30
CA VAL A 151 -5.61 -0.30 31.01
C VAL A 151 -4.77 0.96 30.94
N THR A 152 -3.53 0.81 30.51
CA THR A 152 -2.60 1.90 30.27
C THR A 152 -2.08 1.82 28.84
N VAL A 153 -2.18 2.93 28.11
CA VAL A 153 -1.67 3.05 26.73
C VAL A 153 -0.42 3.90 26.72
N ASP A 154 0.62 3.40 26.10
CA ASP A 154 1.82 4.16 25.75
C ASP A 154 1.87 4.29 24.22
N ALA A 155 1.49 5.46 23.73
CA ALA A 155 1.41 5.73 22.30
C ALA A 155 2.80 5.80 21.62
N ASP A 156 3.82 6.24 22.35
CA ASP A 156 5.19 6.34 21.82
C ASP A 156 5.82 4.95 21.70
N ALA A 157 5.66 4.12 22.74
CA ALA A 157 6.10 2.73 22.73
C ALA A 157 5.16 1.81 21.94
N LYS A 158 3.97 2.28 21.52
CA LYS A 158 2.92 1.50 20.85
C LYS A 158 2.53 0.26 21.63
N THR A 159 2.31 0.41 22.94
CA THR A 159 1.92 -0.68 23.84
C THR A 159 0.62 -0.39 24.56
N VAL A 160 -0.16 -1.45 24.75
CA VAL A 160 -1.32 -1.46 25.68
C VAL A 160 -1.00 -2.42 26.80
N THR A 161 -0.99 -1.94 28.03
CA THR A 161 -0.81 -2.76 29.23
C THR A 161 -2.15 -2.92 29.92
N VAL A 162 -2.58 -4.16 30.07
CA VAL A 162 -3.81 -4.53 30.78
C VAL A 162 -3.44 -5.28 32.04
N VAL A 163 -3.99 -4.88 33.18
CA VAL A 163 -4.01 -5.70 34.40
C VAL A 163 -5.41 -6.21 34.57
N THR A 164 -5.58 -7.54 34.58
CA THR A 164 -6.89 -8.20 34.67
C THR A 164 -7.57 -7.90 35.99
N GLY A 165 -8.88 -7.71 35.95
CA GLY A 165 -9.71 -7.55 37.15
C GLY A 165 -10.04 -8.86 37.85
N SER A 166 -10.73 -8.77 38.95
CA SER A 166 -11.31 -9.92 39.67
C SER A 166 -12.81 -9.74 39.86
N PRO A 167 -13.61 -10.78 39.68
CA PRO A 167 -15.03 -10.71 39.99
C PRO A 167 -15.24 -10.56 41.50
N LYS A 168 -16.36 -9.95 41.89
CA LYS A 168 -16.84 -10.11 43.24
C LYS A 168 -17.40 -11.50 43.38
N ILE A 169 -16.96 -12.18 44.42
CA ILE A 169 -17.46 -13.52 44.81
C ILE A 169 -18.14 -13.38 46.15
N SER A 170 -19.34 -13.93 46.26
CA SER A 170 -20.06 -14.05 47.53
C SER A 170 -20.78 -15.41 47.59
N LEU A 171 -20.87 -15.95 48.78
CA LEU A 171 -21.65 -17.13 49.05
C LEU A 171 -22.96 -16.68 49.71
N ASP A 172 -24.11 -17.07 49.14
CA ASP A 172 -25.41 -16.89 49.82
C ASP A 172 -25.49 -17.84 51.01
N ALA A 173 -25.06 -17.33 52.17
CA ALA A 173 -24.99 -18.09 53.40
C ALA A 173 -26.39 -18.51 53.90
N ASP A 174 -27.42 -17.71 53.61
CA ASP A 174 -28.80 -18.02 54.02
C ASP A 174 -29.35 -19.17 53.16
N ALA A 175 -29.22 -19.09 51.85
CA ALA A 175 -29.65 -20.15 50.94
C ALA A 175 -28.88 -21.45 51.17
N LEU A 176 -27.55 -21.38 51.40
CA LEU A 176 -26.77 -22.58 51.73
C LEU A 176 -27.18 -23.18 53.06
N TYR A 177 -27.41 -22.35 54.10
CA TYR A 177 -27.89 -22.82 55.40
C TYR A 177 -29.24 -23.55 55.28
N ASP A 178 -30.18 -22.93 54.57
CA ASP A 178 -31.51 -23.56 54.37
C ASP A 178 -31.40 -24.88 53.60
N ALA A 179 -30.54 -24.96 52.60
CA ALA A 179 -30.30 -26.18 51.82
C ALA A 179 -29.67 -27.29 52.68
N VAL A 180 -28.67 -26.96 53.49
CA VAL A 180 -28.01 -27.90 54.41
C VAL A 180 -29.02 -28.43 55.48
N VAL A 181 -29.75 -27.52 56.10
CA VAL A 181 -30.77 -27.90 57.09
C VAL A 181 -31.90 -28.77 56.51
N ALA A 182 -32.32 -28.40 55.25
CA ALA A 182 -33.32 -29.20 54.54
C ALA A 182 -32.83 -30.64 54.25
N ARG A 183 -31.55 -30.79 53.87
CA ARG A 183 -30.94 -32.12 53.64
C ARG A 183 -30.90 -32.97 54.92
N PHE A 184 -30.45 -32.40 56.01
CA PHE A 184 -30.46 -33.09 57.30
C PHE A 184 -31.86 -33.48 57.74
N ASN A 185 -32.84 -32.58 57.62
CA ASN A 185 -34.22 -32.87 57.96
C ASN A 185 -34.86 -33.97 57.08
N ALA A 186 -34.39 -34.10 55.83
CA ALA A 186 -34.79 -35.13 54.88
C ALA A 186 -34.04 -36.45 55.07
N GLY A 187 -32.99 -36.50 55.89
CA GLY A 187 -32.07 -37.63 55.98
C GLY A 187 -31.28 -37.91 54.73
N ASP A 188 -31.14 -36.89 53.83
CA ASP A 188 -30.41 -37.00 52.58
C ASP A 188 -29.00 -36.45 52.77
N LEU A 189 -28.04 -37.33 52.97
CA LEU A 189 -26.64 -37.02 53.16
C LEU A 189 -25.82 -37.10 51.81
N SER A 190 -26.51 -37.17 50.68
CA SER A 190 -25.85 -37.13 49.40
C SER A 190 -25.14 -35.76 49.17
N GLU A 191 -24.06 -35.75 48.37
CA GLU A 191 -23.30 -34.56 48.03
C GLU A 191 -24.21 -33.40 47.59
N LEU A 192 -24.03 -32.23 48.22
CA LEU A 192 -24.73 -31.00 47.87
C LEU A 192 -23.76 -30.07 47.09
N LYS A 193 -24.02 -29.85 45.83
CA LYS A 193 -23.30 -28.85 45.05
C LYS A 193 -23.93 -27.48 45.25
N PHE A 194 -23.10 -26.48 45.54
CA PHE A 194 -23.54 -25.12 45.73
C PHE A 194 -22.55 -24.15 45.09
N ASP A 195 -23.05 -23.20 44.31
CA ASP A 195 -22.23 -22.27 43.58
C ASP A 195 -22.11 -20.94 44.32
N TYR A 196 -21.11 -20.15 43.95
CA TYR A 196 -20.99 -18.78 44.41
C TYR A 196 -21.83 -17.84 43.56
N ASP A 197 -22.34 -16.77 44.17
CA ASP A 197 -22.80 -15.62 43.45
C ASP A 197 -21.60 -14.87 42.95
N THR A 198 -21.54 -14.61 41.63
CA THR A 198 -20.45 -13.91 40.99
C THR A 198 -20.96 -12.68 40.28
N GLU A 199 -20.38 -11.50 40.60
CA GLU A 199 -20.54 -10.28 39.82
C GLU A 199 -19.29 -10.08 39.01
N PRO A 200 -19.34 -10.21 37.65
CA PRO A 200 -18.17 -10.10 36.82
C PRO A 200 -17.59 -8.66 36.85
N CYS A 201 -16.28 -8.53 36.69
CA CYS A 201 -15.64 -7.26 36.47
C CYS A 201 -16.01 -6.69 35.09
N ALA A 202 -15.77 -5.39 34.87
CA ALA A 202 -16.03 -4.76 33.60
C ALA A 202 -15.19 -5.43 32.47
N PRO A 203 -15.78 -5.69 31.32
CA PRO A 203 -15.02 -6.21 30.18
C PRO A 203 -14.03 -5.15 29.66
N VAL A 204 -12.86 -5.58 29.19
CA VAL A 204 -11.91 -4.71 28.50
C VAL A 204 -12.24 -4.71 27.01
N ASP A 205 -12.62 -3.57 26.47
CA ASP A 205 -12.78 -3.37 25.04
C ASP A 205 -11.43 -2.98 24.44
N LEU A 206 -10.69 -3.97 23.92
CA LEU A 206 -9.39 -3.72 23.29
C LEU A 206 -9.50 -2.95 21.97
N GLN A 207 -10.66 -2.97 21.30
CA GLN A 207 -10.84 -2.28 20.03
C GLN A 207 -10.68 -0.76 20.19
N GLN A 208 -11.25 -0.18 21.25
CA GLN A 208 -11.12 1.25 21.50
C GLN A 208 -9.67 1.70 21.73
N TYR A 209 -8.82 0.81 22.26
CA TYR A 209 -7.38 1.10 22.47
C TYR A 209 -6.58 0.85 21.19
N TYR A 210 -6.94 -0.17 20.42
CA TYR A 210 -6.40 -0.40 19.08
C TYR A 210 -6.57 0.82 18.20
N ASP A 211 -7.76 1.40 18.16
CA ASP A 211 -8.10 2.56 17.31
C ASP A 211 -7.33 3.83 17.66
N GLN A 212 -6.71 3.91 18.85
CA GLN A 212 -5.93 5.09 19.26
C GLN A 212 -4.57 5.20 18.57
N PHE A 213 -3.96 4.09 18.19
CA PHE A 213 -2.61 4.10 17.57
C PHE A 213 -2.50 3.18 16.36
N ALA A 214 -3.49 2.38 16.08
CA ALA A 214 -3.50 1.57 14.87
C ALA A 214 -3.50 2.46 13.64
N THR A 215 -2.65 2.14 12.68
CA THR A 215 -2.63 2.78 11.38
C THR A 215 -2.92 1.75 10.32
N GLU A 216 -3.82 2.11 9.39
CA GLU A 216 -4.15 1.25 8.26
C GLU A 216 -2.93 1.08 7.36
N MET A 217 -2.59 -0.17 7.06
CA MET A 217 -1.63 -0.51 6.01
C MET A 217 -2.26 -0.23 4.65
N LYS A 218 -1.44 0.24 3.72
CA LYS A 218 -1.83 0.38 2.32
C LYS A 218 -0.71 -0.09 1.43
N ASP A 219 -1.04 -0.87 0.44
CA ASP A 219 -0.12 -1.23 -0.63
C ASP A 219 0.20 -0.02 -1.50
N ALA A 220 1.37 -0.03 -2.12
CA ALA A 220 1.68 0.89 -3.20
C ALA A 220 0.71 0.63 -4.36
N TYR A 221 0.28 1.70 -5.04
CA TYR A 221 -0.61 1.59 -6.19
C TYR A 221 -0.32 2.69 -7.21
N TYR A 222 -0.76 2.46 -8.44
CA TYR A 222 -0.73 3.47 -9.49
C TYR A 222 -2.06 4.25 -9.49
N ASP A 223 -1.97 5.56 -9.28
CA ASP A 223 -3.12 6.48 -9.37
C ASP A 223 -3.29 6.91 -10.83
N GLU A 224 -4.25 6.32 -11.54
CA GLU A 224 -4.51 6.59 -12.96
C GLU A 224 -4.97 8.03 -13.22
N GLU A 225 -5.65 8.67 -12.26
CA GLU A 225 -6.13 10.05 -12.44
C GLU A 225 -4.98 11.05 -12.29
N LYS A 226 -4.14 10.87 -11.28
CA LYS A 226 -2.98 11.73 -11.03
C LYS A 226 -1.77 11.35 -11.84
N LYS A 227 -1.75 10.16 -12.42
CA LYS A 227 -0.64 9.58 -13.20
C LYS A 227 0.65 9.53 -12.39
N GLU A 228 0.53 9.04 -11.18
CA GLU A 228 1.66 8.91 -10.26
C GLU A 228 1.63 7.56 -9.53
N LEU A 229 2.81 7.08 -9.17
CA LEU A 229 2.95 5.97 -8.24
C LEU A 229 2.79 6.50 -6.83
N VAL A 230 1.88 5.92 -6.08
CA VAL A 230 1.68 6.22 -4.66
C VAL A 230 2.39 5.17 -3.84
N ALA A 231 3.30 5.60 -2.99
CA ALA A 231 4.06 4.71 -2.13
C ALA A 231 3.16 4.00 -1.11
N GLU A 232 3.58 2.82 -0.72
CA GLU A 232 2.98 2.03 0.33
C GLU A 232 3.00 2.77 1.67
N LYS A 233 2.12 2.33 2.55
CA LYS A 233 2.07 2.79 3.93
C LYS A 233 2.12 1.59 4.86
N VAL A 234 3.17 1.49 5.66
CA VAL A 234 3.27 0.49 6.74
C VAL A 234 2.18 0.77 7.77
N GLY A 235 1.42 -0.26 8.11
CA GLY A 235 0.45 -0.24 9.18
C GLY A 235 1.07 -0.59 10.53
N PHE A 236 0.30 -0.34 11.60
CA PHE A 236 0.61 -0.80 12.95
C PHE A 236 -0.65 -1.33 13.59
N GLY A 237 -0.54 -2.42 14.34
CA GLY A 237 -1.67 -2.99 15.03
C GLY A 237 -1.30 -4.22 15.83
N PHE A 238 -2.30 -4.82 16.47
CA PHE A 238 -2.18 -6.11 17.15
C PHE A 238 -3.46 -6.93 16.91
N ASP A 239 -3.39 -8.24 17.12
CA ASP A 239 -4.55 -9.11 17.00
C ASP A 239 -5.47 -8.93 18.22
N VAL A 240 -6.51 -8.12 18.06
CA VAL A 240 -7.53 -7.84 19.09
C VAL A 240 -8.21 -9.13 19.54
N SER A 241 -8.51 -10.05 18.62
CA SER A 241 -9.19 -11.31 18.94
C SER A 241 -8.32 -12.22 19.79
N TYR A 242 -7.06 -12.36 19.41
CA TYR A 242 -6.09 -13.15 20.17
C TYR A 242 -5.93 -12.63 21.60
N TYR A 243 -5.69 -11.34 21.77
CA TYR A 243 -5.48 -10.78 23.11
C TYR A 243 -6.76 -10.72 23.94
N THR A 244 -7.94 -10.58 23.32
CA THR A 244 -9.23 -10.72 24.04
C THR A 244 -9.38 -12.13 24.62
N GLN A 245 -8.98 -13.16 23.87
CA GLN A 245 -8.99 -14.53 24.38
C GLN A 245 -7.95 -14.74 25.49
N GLN A 246 -6.75 -14.17 25.35
CA GLN A 246 -5.72 -14.23 26.40
C GLN A 246 -6.20 -13.57 27.69
N LEU A 247 -6.86 -12.42 27.61
CA LEU A 247 -7.43 -11.73 28.78
C LEU A 247 -8.53 -12.55 29.44
N ALA A 248 -9.36 -13.22 28.65
CA ALA A 248 -10.45 -14.07 29.18
C ALA A 248 -9.95 -15.32 29.91
N MET A 249 -8.74 -15.80 29.61
CA MET A 249 -8.11 -16.97 30.21
C MET A 249 -7.14 -16.63 31.35
N ALA A 250 -6.81 -15.34 31.51
CA ALA A 250 -5.82 -14.93 32.47
C ALA A 250 -6.36 -14.85 33.88
N ASP A 251 -5.53 -15.26 34.85
CA ASP A 251 -5.84 -15.14 36.26
C ASP A 251 -6.03 -13.66 36.68
N PRO A 252 -6.86 -13.41 37.73
CA PRO A 252 -7.00 -12.07 38.28
C PRO A 252 -5.67 -11.43 38.69
N GLY A 253 -5.49 -10.14 38.34
CA GLY A 253 -4.27 -9.38 38.62
C GLY A 253 -3.12 -9.65 37.66
N THR A 254 -3.33 -10.47 36.63
CA THR A 254 -2.31 -10.73 35.61
C THR A 254 -2.03 -9.50 34.78
N LYS A 255 -0.76 -9.15 34.61
CA LYS A 255 -0.32 -8.06 33.75
C LYS A 255 0.00 -8.60 32.36
N ILE A 256 -0.76 -8.17 31.35
CA ILE A 256 -0.54 -8.48 29.94
C ILE A 256 -0.08 -7.21 29.23
N VAL A 257 1.07 -7.26 28.56
CA VAL A 257 1.59 -6.18 27.73
C VAL A 257 1.40 -6.55 26.27
N ILE A 258 0.60 -5.77 25.57
CA ILE A 258 0.29 -5.93 24.15
C ILE A 258 1.15 -4.96 23.37
N GLN A 259 2.07 -5.47 22.57
CA GLN A 259 2.91 -4.66 21.67
C GLN A 259 2.24 -4.62 20.30
N ALA A 260 2.05 -3.41 19.74
CA ALA A 260 1.66 -3.29 18.35
C ALA A 260 2.85 -3.61 17.44
N GLU A 261 2.61 -4.39 16.42
CA GLU A 261 3.58 -4.81 15.42
C GLU A 261 3.38 -4.06 14.11
N GLU A 262 4.43 -3.95 13.32
CA GLU A 262 4.35 -3.43 11.96
C GLU A 262 3.62 -4.41 11.05
N ILE A 263 2.62 -3.88 10.33
CA ILE A 263 1.92 -4.62 9.27
C ILE A 263 2.52 -4.17 7.96
N GLN A 264 3.31 -5.06 7.34
CA GLN A 264 3.98 -4.77 6.08
C GLN A 264 2.98 -4.84 4.92
N PRO A 265 3.10 -3.93 3.93
CA PRO A 265 2.32 -3.98 2.71
C PRO A 265 2.69 -5.22 1.89
N GLU A 266 1.74 -5.72 1.09
CA GLU A 266 1.97 -6.83 0.16
C GLU A 266 2.69 -6.36 -1.10
N VAL A 267 2.46 -5.09 -1.52
CA VAL A 267 3.07 -4.46 -2.70
C VAL A 267 3.81 -3.20 -2.27
N THR A 268 5.11 -3.18 -2.52
CA THR A 268 5.97 -2.01 -2.30
C THR A 268 6.06 -1.14 -3.56
N LEU A 269 6.42 0.13 -3.41
CA LEU A 269 6.68 1.04 -4.53
C LEU A 269 7.74 0.46 -5.49
N ALA A 270 8.78 -0.16 -4.94
CA ALA A 270 9.86 -0.76 -5.74
C ALA A 270 9.39 -1.95 -6.59
N GLU A 271 8.46 -2.75 -6.07
CA GLU A 271 7.85 -3.85 -6.82
C GLU A 271 6.91 -3.33 -7.91
N LEU A 272 6.11 -2.32 -7.57
CA LEU A 272 5.21 -1.67 -8.50
C LEU A 272 5.97 -0.95 -9.63
N GLU A 273 7.07 -0.25 -9.31
CA GLU A 273 7.96 0.34 -10.31
C GLU A 273 8.55 -0.71 -11.25
N LYS A 274 8.94 -1.86 -10.71
CA LYS A 274 9.45 -2.97 -11.51
C LYS A 274 8.36 -3.60 -12.39
N GLU A 275 7.13 -3.62 -11.95
CA GLU A 275 6.00 -4.15 -12.73
C GLU A 275 5.66 -3.24 -13.92
N TYR A 276 5.54 -1.93 -13.68
CA TYR A 276 5.08 -0.95 -14.69
C TYR A 276 6.19 -0.38 -15.55
N PHE A 277 7.43 -0.29 -15.03
CA PHE A 277 8.55 0.42 -15.68
C PHE A 277 9.83 -0.43 -15.71
N SER A 278 9.69 -1.72 -16.05
CA SER A 278 10.80 -2.67 -16.08
C SER A 278 11.73 -2.49 -17.28
N ASP A 279 11.19 -2.01 -18.39
CA ASP A 279 11.87 -2.05 -19.67
C ASP A 279 12.13 -0.66 -20.23
N VAL A 280 13.30 -0.48 -20.85
CA VAL A 280 13.56 0.67 -21.71
C VAL A 280 13.02 0.36 -23.09
N LEU A 281 11.87 0.96 -23.43
CA LEU A 281 11.20 0.76 -24.71
C LEU A 281 11.97 1.43 -25.86
N GLY A 282 12.57 2.59 -25.60
CA GLY A 282 13.40 3.30 -26.53
C GLY A 282 14.25 4.36 -25.83
N SER A 283 15.42 4.65 -26.36
CA SER A 283 16.33 5.65 -25.79
C SER A 283 17.12 6.37 -26.85
N CYS A 284 17.56 7.59 -26.53
CA CYS A 284 18.47 8.36 -27.37
C CYS A 284 19.33 9.26 -26.48
N ASP A 285 20.62 9.30 -26.81
CA ASP A 285 21.59 10.22 -26.24
C ASP A 285 22.09 11.19 -27.35
N SER A 286 22.00 12.49 -27.13
CA SER A 286 22.45 13.47 -28.07
C SER A 286 23.53 14.38 -27.48
N PRO A 287 24.72 14.55 -28.16
CA PRO A 287 25.80 15.39 -27.66
C PRO A 287 25.44 16.86 -27.73
N HIS A 288 25.82 17.64 -26.72
CA HIS A 288 25.66 19.09 -26.75
C HIS A 288 26.96 19.83 -26.46
N THR A 289 27.06 21.06 -26.99
CA THR A 289 28.19 21.92 -26.69
C THR A 289 28.10 22.51 -25.28
N ALA A 290 29.21 22.55 -24.57
CA ALA A 290 29.32 23.04 -23.19
C ALA A 290 29.26 24.57 -23.09
N GLN A 291 28.17 25.19 -23.55
CA GLN A 291 27.88 26.62 -23.36
C GLN A 291 26.91 26.75 -22.19
N ALA A 292 27.27 27.52 -21.15
CA ALA A 292 26.52 27.58 -19.89
C ALA A 292 25.02 27.90 -20.08
N GLY A 293 24.69 28.92 -20.92
CA GLY A 293 23.29 29.28 -21.19
C GLY A 293 22.52 28.16 -21.90
N ARG A 294 23.15 27.51 -22.91
CA ARG A 294 22.55 26.39 -23.63
C ARG A 294 22.34 25.16 -22.70
N THR A 295 23.37 24.79 -21.94
CA THR A 295 23.29 23.68 -20.99
C THR A 295 22.16 23.92 -20.00
N LYS A 296 22.03 25.13 -19.44
CA LYS A 296 20.96 25.50 -18.54
C LYS A 296 19.56 25.34 -19.17
N ASN A 297 19.41 25.72 -20.42
CA ASN A 297 18.16 25.58 -21.17
C ASN A 297 17.78 24.10 -21.37
N LEU A 298 18.76 23.25 -21.68
CA LEU A 298 18.59 21.80 -21.82
C LEU A 298 18.17 21.17 -20.48
N GLU A 299 18.85 21.52 -19.38
CA GLU A 299 18.52 21.06 -18.03
C GLU A 299 17.08 21.41 -17.64
N LEU A 300 16.64 22.64 -17.90
CA LEU A 300 15.28 23.09 -17.60
C LEU A 300 14.24 22.34 -18.42
N ALA A 301 14.50 22.13 -19.71
CA ALA A 301 13.58 21.40 -20.58
C ALA A 301 13.51 19.91 -20.19
N CYS A 302 14.66 19.27 -19.93
CA CYS A 302 14.70 17.89 -19.45
C CYS A 302 13.97 17.75 -18.11
N LYS A 303 14.25 18.62 -17.14
CA LYS A 303 13.56 18.61 -15.83
C LYS A 303 12.05 18.76 -15.95
N ALA A 304 11.56 19.50 -16.94
CA ALA A 304 10.13 19.69 -17.14
C ALA A 304 9.43 18.42 -17.65
N ILE A 305 10.12 17.60 -18.45
CA ILE A 305 9.56 16.37 -19.03
C ILE A 305 9.91 15.13 -18.23
N ASP A 306 10.93 15.19 -17.38
CA ASP A 306 11.38 14.07 -16.54
C ASP A 306 10.29 13.62 -15.57
N GLY A 307 10.10 12.31 -15.44
CA GLY A 307 9.07 11.71 -14.59
C GLY A 307 7.64 11.80 -15.15
N THR A 308 7.45 12.38 -16.36
CA THR A 308 6.11 12.43 -16.97
C THR A 308 5.62 11.02 -17.28
N ILE A 309 4.44 10.67 -16.75
CA ILE A 309 3.77 9.40 -17.01
C ILE A 309 2.60 9.64 -17.98
N LEU A 310 2.49 8.77 -18.97
CA LEU A 310 1.44 8.75 -19.98
C LEU A 310 0.69 7.42 -19.88
N ASN A 311 -0.60 7.44 -19.63
CA ASN A 311 -1.45 6.26 -19.73
C ASN A 311 -1.63 5.82 -21.19
N PRO A 312 -2.04 4.58 -21.47
CA PRO A 312 -2.40 4.15 -22.82
C PRO A 312 -3.38 5.13 -23.48
N GLY A 313 -3.02 5.59 -24.68
CA GLY A 313 -3.81 6.57 -25.43
C GLY A 313 -3.56 8.04 -25.09
N ASP A 314 -2.81 8.37 -24.04
CA ASP A 314 -2.46 9.75 -23.70
C ASP A 314 -1.49 10.36 -24.74
N GLU A 315 -1.72 11.63 -25.06
CA GLU A 315 -0.85 12.39 -25.95
C GLU A 315 0.14 13.26 -25.15
N PHE A 316 1.42 13.07 -25.40
CA PHE A 316 2.48 13.98 -24.99
C PHE A 316 2.50 15.20 -25.92
N SER A 317 2.61 16.40 -25.36
CA SER A 317 2.88 17.64 -26.09
C SER A 317 4.05 18.36 -25.44
N PHE A 318 5.13 18.52 -26.18
CA PHE A 318 6.35 19.16 -25.68
C PHE A 318 6.07 20.59 -25.19
N ASN A 319 5.37 21.38 -26.01
CA ASN A 319 5.05 22.76 -25.66
C ASN A 319 4.08 22.84 -24.44
N LYS A 320 3.14 21.92 -24.31
CA LYS A 320 2.20 21.91 -23.18
C LYS A 320 2.92 21.66 -21.85
N ILE A 321 3.90 20.75 -21.84
CA ILE A 321 4.62 20.36 -20.61
C ILE A 321 5.72 21.37 -20.27
N VAL A 322 6.58 21.71 -21.23
CA VAL A 322 7.71 22.63 -21.01
C VAL A 322 7.25 24.09 -20.93
N GLY A 323 6.21 24.44 -21.67
CA GLY A 323 5.66 25.80 -21.75
C GLY A 323 6.56 26.75 -22.52
N GLU A 324 6.23 28.03 -22.44
CA GLU A 324 7.03 29.10 -23.05
C GLU A 324 8.39 29.23 -22.37
N ARG A 325 9.45 29.36 -23.15
CA ARG A 325 10.84 29.44 -22.70
C ARG A 325 11.21 30.91 -22.48
N THR A 326 10.89 31.45 -21.32
CA THR A 326 11.11 32.85 -20.96
C THR A 326 12.24 33.03 -19.94
N PRO A 327 12.88 34.20 -19.89
CA PRO A 327 13.89 34.51 -18.87
C PRO A 327 13.36 34.38 -17.42
N GLU A 328 12.09 34.68 -17.19
CA GLU A 328 11.44 34.57 -15.88
C GLU A 328 11.37 33.11 -15.38
N LYS A 329 11.31 32.16 -16.33
CA LYS A 329 11.38 30.71 -16.02
C LYS A 329 12.83 30.20 -15.91
N GLY A 330 13.82 31.11 -16.05
CA GLY A 330 15.24 30.79 -15.91
C GLY A 330 15.93 30.41 -17.22
N TYR A 331 15.23 30.47 -18.38
CA TYR A 331 15.84 30.21 -19.67
C TYR A 331 16.83 31.31 -20.02
N GLN A 332 17.99 30.89 -20.48
CA GLN A 332 19.10 31.78 -20.84
C GLN A 332 19.13 32.06 -22.35
N SER A 333 19.75 33.20 -22.71
CA SER A 333 20.01 33.51 -24.10
C SER A 333 21.07 32.55 -24.67
N ALA A 334 20.74 31.88 -25.75
CA ALA A 334 21.64 31.01 -26.50
C ALA A 334 21.30 31.08 -28.00
N ILE A 335 22.27 30.69 -28.86
CA ILE A 335 22.14 30.81 -30.32
C ILE A 335 20.99 29.94 -30.84
N VAL A 336 20.10 30.55 -31.61
CA VAL A 336 19.06 29.90 -32.41
C VAL A 336 19.23 30.29 -33.90
N TYR A 337 18.75 29.44 -34.81
CA TYR A 337 18.70 29.74 -36.22
C TYR A 337 17.31 30.25 -36.60
N GLN A 338 17.26 31.47 -37.13
CA GLN A 338 16.03 32.10 -37.58
C GLN A 338 15.82 31.98 -39.09
N THR A 339 14.59 32.30 -39.54
CA THR A 339 14.23 32.39 -40.95
C THR A 339 15.19 33.31 -41.70
N GLY A 340 15.69 32.84 -42.83
CA GLY A 340 16.71 33.56 -43.64
C GLY A 340 18.15 33.29 -43.24
N GLY A 341 18.39 32.31 -42.34
CA GLY A 341 19.75 31.82 -42.03
C GLY A 341 20.52 32.63 -41.01
N LYS A 342 19.94 33.64 -40.39
CA LYS A 342 20.58 34.40 -39.32
C LYS A 342 20.66 33.60 -38.05
N SER A 343 21.76 33.75 -37.32
CA SER A 343 21.94 33.21 -35.98
C SER A 343 21.74 34.32 -34.98
N GLU A 344 20.74 34.22 -34.12
CA GLU A 344 20.48 35.20 -33.08
C GLU A 344 20.44 34.52 -31.72
N ALA A 345 20.71 35.28 -30.66
CA ALA A 345 20.67 34.77 -29.31
C ALA A 345 19.29 35.02 -28.72
N GLU A 346 18.53 33.96 -28.50
CA GLU A 346 17.20 34.00 -27.90
C GLU A 346 17.12 33.15 -26.63
N ALA A 347 16.16 33.49 -25.74
CA ALA A 347 15.87 32.68 -24.57
C ALA A 347 15.38 31.28 -24.98
N GLY A 348 15.93 30.24 -24.38
CA GLY A 348 15.56 28.85 -24.71
C GLY A 348 16.32 28.26 -25.91
N GLY A 349 17.36 28.95 -26.42
CA GLY A 349 18.20 28.37 -27.47
C GLY A 349 18.77 27.02 -27.08
N GLY A 350 18.63 26.04 -27.96
CA GLY A 350 19.04 24.65 -27.76
C GLY A 350 17.90 23.68 -27.41
N VAL A 351 16.74 24.13 -26.93
CA VAL A 351 15.67 23.25 -26.44
C VAL A 351 15.09 22.30 -27.52
N CYS A 352 15.17 22.67 -28.82
CA CYS A 352 14.84 21.75 -29.90
C CYS A 352 15.66 20.44 -29.87
N GLN A 353 16.86 20.47 -29.28
CA GLN A 353 17.66 19.26 -29.11
C GLN A 353 16.97 18.25 -28.19
N VAL A 354 16.34 18.71 -27.09
CA VAL A 354 15.55 17.81 -26.20
C VAL A 354 14.35 17.22 -26.97
N ALA A 355 13.64 18.05 -27.77
CA ALA A 355 12.55 17.58 -28.61
C ALA A 355 13.00 16.55 -29.66
N SER A 356 14.19 16.74 -30.26
CA SER A 356 14.77 15.79 -31.22
C SER A 356 15.20 14.48 -30.53
N THR A 357 15.75 14.59 -29.34
CA THR A 357 16.22 13.42 -28.57
C THR A 357 15.03 12.54 -28.15
N ILE A 358 13.95 13.14 -27.63
CA ILE A 358 12.74 12.36 -27.28
C ILE A 358 12.05 11.81 -28.53
N TYR A 359 12.04 12.56 -29.66
CA TYR A 359 11.53 12.06 -30.94
C TYR A 359 12.28 10.79 -31.38
N THR A 360 13.61 10.84 -31.37
CA THR A 360 14.42 9.67 -31.72
C THR A 360 14.17 8.49 -30.79
N ALA A 361 14.04 8.74 -29.47
CA ALA A 361 13.67 7.72 -28.49
C ALA A 361 12.28 7.13 -28.79
N CYS A 362 11.30 7.94 -29.17
CA CYS A 362 9.96 7.49 -29.59
C CYS A 362 9.99 6.58 -30.81
N LEU A 363 10.86 6.86 -31.77
CA LEU A 363 11.01 6.00 -32.96
C LEU A 363 11.55 4.63 -32.60
N TYR A 364 12.51 4.54 -31.66
CA TYR A 364 13.01 3.26 -31.14
C TYR A 364 11.97 2.52 -30.27
N ALA A 365 11.09 3.27 -29.58
CA ALA A 365 10.01 2.69 -28.78
C ALA A 365 8.78 2.28 -29.60
N ASP A 366 8.81 2.44 -30.93
CA ASP A 366 7.68 2.16 -31.84
C ASP A 366 6.39 2.94 -31.50
N LEU A 367 6.54 4.14 -30.92
CA LEU A 367 5.39 4.96 -30.55
C LEU A 367 4.85 5.76 -31.74
N LYS A 368 3.56 6.08 -31.67
CA LYS A 368 2.86 6.86 -32.70
C LYS A 368 3.11 8.35 -32.53
N VAL A 369 3.92 8.94 -33.42
CA VAL A 369 4.11 10.38 -33.50
C VAL A 369 2.92 11.04 -34.21
N THR A 370 2.35 12.09 -33.60
CA THR A 370 1.15 12.79 -34.10
C THR A 370 1.49 14.18 -34.67
N GLU A 371 2.54 14.85 -34.19
CA GLU A 371 3.02 16.13 -34.70
C GLU A 371 4.54 16.22 -34.64
N ARG A 372 5.16 16.58 -35.75
CA ARG A 372 6.61 16.81 -35.85
C ARG A 372 6.93 17.69 -37.04
N ALA A 373 7.84 18.61 -36.89
CA ALA A 373 8.40 19.39 -37.98
C ALA A 373 9.93 19.24 -38.01
N PRO A 374 10.58 19.11 -39.20
CA PRO A 374 12.03 19.12 -39.31
C PRO A 374 12.59 20.52 -39.07
N HIS A 375 13.91 20.61 -38.79
CA HIS A 375 14.61 21.89 -38.80
C HIS A 375 14.73 22.43 -40.21
N MET A 376 14.87 23.75 -40.31
CA MET A 376 15.13 24.42 -41.59
C MET A 376 16.50 24.04 -42.15
N PHE A 377 17.49 23.86 -41.28
CA PHE A 377 18.87 23.48 -41.63
C PHE A 377 19.23 22.17 -40.94
N THR A 378 20.21 21.44 -41.46
CA THR A 378 20.71 20.21 -40.85
C THR A 378 21.25 20.47 -39.46
N VAL A 379 20.90 19.60 -38.50
CA VAL A 379 21.47 19.56 -37.15
C VAL A 379 22.49 18.42 -37.05
N THR A 380 23.40 18.51 -36.08
CA THR A 380 24.51 17.54 -35.93
C THR A 380 24.38 16.64 -34.71
N TYR A 381 23.44 16.92 -33.79
CA TYR A 381 23.27 16.20 -32.53
C TYR A 381 22.37 14.97 -32.65
N VAL A 382 21.65 14.79 -33.73
CA VAL A 382 20.91 13.56 -34.08
C VAL A 382 21.14 13.25 -35.57
N GLN A 383 20.82 12.03 -35.98
CA GLN A 383 20.89 11.59 -37.37
C GLN A 383 19.91 12.39 -38.24
N LEU A 384 20.28 12.62 -39.51
CA LEU A 384 19.43 13.32 -40.48
C LEU A 384 18.05 12.64 -40.58
N GLY A 385 16.98 13.42 -40.52
CA GLY A 385 15.62 12.95 -40.50
C GLY A 385 15.12 12.52 -39.11
N MET A 386 15.97 12.55 -38.10
CA MET A 386 15.60 12.16 -36.72
C MET A 386 15.50 13.37 -35.78
N ASP A 387 15.37 14.57 -36.33
CA ASP A 387 15.24 15.82 -35.61
C ASP A 387 13.77 16.27 -35.48
N ALA A 388 13.46 17.06 -34.47
CA ALA A 388 12.17 17.70 -34.26
C ALA A 388 12.36 19.15 -33.83
N THR A 389 11.69 20.07 -34.51
CA THR A 389 11.67 21.50 -34.19
C THR A 389 10.44 21.84 -33.37
N ILE A 390 10.65 22.64 -32.35
CA ILE A 390 9.58 23.23 -31.55
C ILE A 390 9.70 24.76 -31.56
N TYR A 391 8.56 25.43 -31.63
CA TYR A 391 8.48 26.89 -31.51
C TYR A 391 7.18 27.25 -30.79
N TRP A 392 7.27 27.98 -29.68
CA TRP A 392 6.12 28.27 -28.84
C TRP A 392 4.99 28.93 -29.63
N GLY A 393 3.79 28.31 -29.54
CA GLY A 393 2.58 28.79 -30.20
C GLY A 393 2.46 28.44 -31.69
N TYR A 394 3.50 27.82 -32.32
CA TYR A 394 3.50 27.54 -33.77
C TYR A 394 3.87 26.10 -34.14
N LEU A 395 4.94 25.55 -33.57
CA LEU A 395 5.42 24.19 -33.85
C LEU A 395 5.54 23.41 -32.56
N ASP A 396 4.96 22.23 -32.53
CA ASP A 396 5.05 21.34 -31.41
C ASP A 396 5.64 19.98 -31.81
N TYR A 397 6.07 19.23 -30.81
CA TYR A 397 6.38 17.83 -30.97
C TYR A 397 5.39 17.03 -30.08
N LYS A 398 4.65 16.11 -30.73
CA LYS A 398 3.64 15.31 -30.05
C LYS A 398 3.73 13.85 -30.44
N PHE A 399 3.47 12.98 -29.46
CA PHE A 399 3.29 11.55 -29.69
C PHE A 399 2.25 10.99 -28.72
N VAL A 400 1.71 9.82 -29.03
CA VAL A 400 0.75 9.11 -28.19
C VAL A 400 1.42 7.88 -27.59
N ASN A 401 1.19 7.62 -26.31
CA ASN A 401 1.48 6.32 -25.75
C ASN A 401 0.56 5.29 -26.44
N SER A 402 1.11 4.62 -27.44
CA SER A 402 0.40 3.59 -28.22
C SER A 402 0.60 2.16 -27.66
N THR A 403 1.16 2.04 -26.46
CA THR A 403 1.30 0.76 -25.75
C THR A 403 0.06 0.47 -24.87
N ASP A 404 -0.03 -0.74 -24.33
CA ASP A 404 -1.13 -1.16 -23.46
C ASP A 404 -0.86 -0.85 -21.97
N HIS A 405 0.29 -0.26 -21.64
CA HIS A 405 0.74 0.03 -20.28
C HIS A 405 1.17 1.48 -20.11
N PRO A 406 1.22 2.01 -18.88
CA PRO A 406 1.79 3.32 -18.61
C PRO A 406 3.24 3.43 -19.11
N LEU A 407 3.60 4.61 -19.62
CA LEU A 407 4.92 4.97 -20.12
C LEU A 407 5.47 6.13 -19.31
N ARG A 408 6.70 6.03 -18.78
CA ARG A 408 7.41 7.11 -18.11
C ARG A 408 8.54 7.66 -18.98
N ILE A 409 8.71 8.97 -18.97
CA ILE A 409 9.83 9.66 -19.61
C ILE A 409 10.90 9.94 -18.57
N ASP A 410 12.09 9.38 -18.75
CA ASP A 410 13.26 9.70 -17.95
C ASP A 410 14.18 10.60 -18.79
N ALA A 411 14.42 11.84 -18.35
CA ALA A 411 15.19 12.83 -19.12
C ALA A 411 16.21 13.55 -18.23
N SER A 412 17.45 13.64 -18.71
CA SER A 412 18.52 14.33 -17.98
C SER A 412 19.57 14.91 -18.89
N VAL A 413 20.42 15.79 -18.32
CA VAL A 413 21.61 16.33 -18.98
C VAL A 413 22.82 16.00 -18.14
N SER A 414 23.76 15.24 -18.69
CA SER A 414 25.00 14.88 -18.01
C SER A 414 26.11 14.51 -18.98
N GLY A 415 27.37 14.65 -18.57
CA GLY A 415 28.52 14.22 -19.37
C GLY A 415 28.65 14.85 -20.76
N GLY A 416 27.97 15.99 -21.00
CA GLY A 416 27.94 16.63 -22.34
C GLY A 416 26.85 16.05 -23.26
N TYR A 417 25.90 15.30 -22.72
CA TYR A 417 24.80 14.71 -23.48
C TYR A 417 23.43 15.06 -22.86
N VAL A 418 22.43 15.13 -23.73
CA VAL A 418 21.02 15.02 -23.36
C VAL A 418 20.64 13.55 -23.45
N HIS A 419 20.15 12.99 -22.36
CA HIS A 419 19.71 11.61 -22.26
C HIS A 419 18.19 11.58 -22.18
N VAL A 420 17.55 10.75 -22.99
CA VAL A 420 16.12 10.47 -22.89
C VAL A 420 15.90 8.97 -22.99
N LYS A 421 15.11 8.43 -22.05
CA LYS A 421 14.63 7.06 -22.07
C LYS A 421 13.11 7.08 -21.94
N LEU A 422 12.46 6.20 -22.66
CA LEU A 422 11.04 5.89 -22.54
C LEU A 422 10.95 4.54 -21.86
N VAL A 423 10.46 4.54 -20.63
CA VAL A 423 10.46 3.38 -19.75
C VAL A 423 9.02 2.91 -19.56
N GLY A 424 8.79 1.61 -19.66
CA GLY A 424 7.46 1.03 -19.57
C GLY A 424 7.54 -0.49 -19.50
N THR A 425 6.44 -1.16 -19.81
CA THR A 425 6.38 -2.63 -19.93
C THR A 425 6.44 -3.01 -21.40
N ALA A 426 7.47 -3.75 -21.79
CA ALA A 426 7.62 -4.20 -23.18
C ALA A 426 6.55 -5.25 -23.52
N PRO A 427 5.92 -5.17 -24.71
CA PRO A 427 5.05 -6.24 -25.18
C PRO A 427 5.79 -7.59 -25.23
N LYS A 428 5.13 -8.64 -24.76
CA LYS A 428 5.72 -10.00 -24.75
C LYS A 428 6.09 -10.54 -26.14
N ASP A 429 5.36 -10.10 -27.16
CA ASP A 429 5.61 -10.46 -28.56
C ASP A 429 5.54 -9.18 -29.41
N LYS A 430 6.70 -8.64 -29.75
CA LYS A 430 6.82 -7.46 -30.62
C LYS A 430 6.79 -7.84 -32.10
N GLY A 431 6.99 -9.11 -32.42
CA GLY A 431 7.18 -9.57 -33.79
C GLY A 431 8.51 -9.14 -34.43
N TYR A 432 9.40 -8.46 -33.69
CA TYR A 432 10.76 -8.07 -34.10
C TYR A 432 11.69 -8.04 -32.87
N ASP A 433 12.99 -8.07 -33.08
CA ASP A 433 13.99 -7.98 -32.02
C ASP A 433 14.29 -6.52 -31.66
N HIS A 434 14.71 -5.73 -32.66
CA HIS A 434 15.03 -4.33 -32.47
C HIS A 434 14.70 -3.49 -33.71
N ILE A 435 14.77 -2.15 -33.51
CA ILE A 435 14.55 -1.15 -34.55
C ILE A 435 15.89 -0.52 -34.96
N VAL A 436 16.08 -0.36 -36.26
CA VAL A 436 17.18 0.41 -36.85
C VAL A 436 16.63 1.64 -37.58
N LEU A 437 17.08 2.80 -37.19
CA LEU A 437 16.74 4.04 -37.87
C LEU A 437 17.80 4.34 -38.94
N ARG A 438 17.36 4.62 -40.15
CA ARG A 438 18.24 4.98 -41.23
C ARG A 438 17.67 6.14 -42.06
N HIS A 439 18.54 6.79 -42.80
CA HIS A 439 18.15 7.82 -43.74
C HIS A 439 18.86 7.64 -45.10
N GLU A 440 18.27 8.23 -46.13
CA GLU A 440 18.83 8.31 -47.48
C GLU A 440 18.77 9.75 -47.95
N VAL A 441 19.91 10.28 -48.39
CA VAL A 441 19.98 11.62 -49.02
C VAL A 441 19.60 11.48 -50.47
N VAL A 442 18.39 11.90 -50.84
CA VAL A 442 17.85 11.76 -52.19
C VAL A 442 18.16 12.97 -53.11
N ALA A 443 18.48 14.11 -52.51
CA ALA A 443 18.94 15.28 -53.28
C ALA A 443 19.80 16.19 -52.39
N THR A 444 20.69 16.96 -53.04
CA THR A 444 21.52 18.00 -52.42
C THR A 444 21.41 19.33 -53.17
N VAL A 445 21.46 20.42 -52.42
CA VAL A 445 21.50 21.76 -52.93
C VAL A 445 22.78 22.42 -52.45
N GLN A 446 23.66 22.77 -53.38
CA GLN A 446 24.92 23.44 -53.03
C GLN A 446 24.67 24.88 -52.59
N PRO A 447 25.33 25.36 -51.54
CA PRO A 447 25.26 26.74 -51.13
C PRO A 447 25.96 27.64 -52.16
N LYS A 448 25.54 28.89 -52.21
CA LYS A 448 26.16 29.95 -53.06
C LYS A 448 26.86 30.94 -52.12
N MET A 449 27.57 31.87 -52.75
CA MET A 449 28.05 33.06 -52.06
C MET A 449 27.05 34.21 -52.27
N GLU A 450 26.86 35.02 -51.23
CA GLU A 450 25.97 36.18 -51.28
C GLU A 450 26.59 37.40 -50.57
N ILE A 451 26.10 38.58 -50.88
CA ILE A 451 26.43 39.81 -50.17
C ILE A 451 25.60 39.89 -48.92
N ASP A 452 26.23 40.15 -47.77
CA ASP A 452 25.56 40.34 -46.50
C ASP A 452 24.57 41.51 -46.52
N GLY A 453 23.35 41.27 -46.04
CA GLY A 453 22.28 42.28 -45.97
C GLY A 453 21.31 42.25 -47.15
N ASP A 454 21.76 42.27 -48.39
CA ASP A 454 20.91 42.32 -49.61
C ASP A 454 20.70 40.94 -50.26
N LYS A 455 21.47 39.91 -49.85
CA LYS A 455 21.45 38.55 -50.39
C LYS A 455 21.68 38.40 -51.89
N THR A 456 22.31 39.40 -52.52
CA THR A 456 22.74 39.34 -53.92
C THR A 456 23.70 38.16 -54.08
N ILE A 457 23.41 37.24 -54.99
CA ILE A 457 24.28 36.08 -55.29
C ILE A 457 25.48 36.58 -56.09
N ILE A 458 26.66 36.16 -55.62
CA ILE A 458 27.95 36.54 -56.21
C ILE A 458 28.75 35.28 -56.52
N THR A 459 29.70 35.46 -57.45
CA THR A 459 30.69 34.44 -57.84
C THR A 459 32.09 35.06 -57.85
N ASP A 460 33.13 34.27 -57.55
CA ASP A 460 34.52 34.74 -57.59
C ASP A 460 34.90 35.16 -59.02
N ALA A 461 35.51 36.31 -59.14
CA ALA A 461 35.95 36.88 -60.42
C ALA A 461 37.47 37.13 -60.47
N GLY A 462 38.20 36.57 -59.49
CA GLY A 462 39.64 36.72 -59.40
C GLY A 462 40.06 37.88 -58.51
N THR A 463 41.18 38.51 -58.85
CA THR A 463 41.77 39.66 -58.14
C THR A 463 41.95 40.86 -59.05
N ALA A 464 41.83 42.04 -58.47
CA ALA A 464 42.14 43.32 -59.17
C ALA A 464 42.88 44.25 -58.18
N LEU A 465 43.41 45.36 -58.70
CA LEU A 465 43.94 46.41 -57.82
C LEU A 465 42.82 47.36 -57.40
N ASP A 466 42.81 47.79 -56.17
CA ASP A 466 41.94 48.85 -55.70
C ASP A 466 42.47 50.23 -56.03
N GLU A 467 41.75 51.29 -55.71
CA GLU A 467 42.13 52.69 -55.94
C GLU A 467 43.45 53.08 -55.25
N ASN A 468 43.91 52.28 -54.27
CA ASN A 468 45.14 52.46 -53.51
C ASN A 468 46.29 51.58 -54.05
N GLY A 469 46.04 50.78 -55.09
CA GLY A 469 47.01 49.86 -55.66
C GLY A 469 47.17 48.54 -54.90
N ASN A 470 46.29 48.20 -53.94
CA ASN A 470 46.32 46.92 -53.22
C ASN A 470 45.57 45.83 -53.99
N THR A 471 46.10 44.65 -54.00
CA THR A 471 45.40 43.48 -54.55
C THR A 471 44.20 43.06 -53.68
N VAL A 472 43.01 43.12 -54.25
CA VAL A 472 41.76 42.75 -53.62
C VAL A 472 41.08 41.62 -54.39
N ASN A 473 40.33 40.77 -53.65
CA ASN A 473 39.50 39.73 -54.26
C ASN A 473 38.22 40.35 -54.83
N ILE A 474 37.91 40.05 -56.07
CA ILE A 474 36.71 40.53 -56.75
C ILE A 474 35.71 39.45 -56.91
N VAL A 475 34.47 39.81 -56.63
CA VAL A 475 33.28 38.99 -56.88
C VAL A 475 32.31 39.74 -57.76
N VAL A 476 31.53 39.01 -58.56
CA VAL A 476 30.55 39.61 -59.47
C VAL A 476 29.17 39.06 -59.22
N ASP A 477 28.17 39.91 -59.38
CA ASP A 477 26.76 39.46 -59.34
C ASP A 477 26.33 38.98 -60.76
N LYS A 478 25.03 38.52 -60.82
CA LYS A 478 24.44 38.04 -62.09
C LYS A 478 24.35 39.12 -63.17
N ASP A 479 24.35 40.39 -62.79
CA ASP A 479 24.25 41.56 -63.72
C ASP A 479 25.61 42.09 -64.08
N GLY A 480 26.71 41.49 -63.61
CA GLY A 480 28.08 41.85 -63.91
C GLY A 480 28.66 42.97 -63.04
N ASN A 481 27.95 43.44 -62.03
CA ASN A 481 28.47 44.39 -61.07
C ASN A 481 29.59 43.76 -60.26
N LYS A 482 30.73 44.50 -60.17
CA LYS A 482 31.93 44.07 -59.45
C LYS A 482 31.90 44.59 -58.00
N TYR A 483 32.30 43.72 -57.03
CA TYR A 483 32.44 44.06 -55.61
C TYR A 483 33.78 43.56 -55.09
N VAL A 484 34.36 44.29 -54.15
CA VAL A 484 35.48 43.82 -53.34
C VAL A 484 34.93 42.88 -52.28
N LYS A 485 35.42 41.64 -52.27
CA LYS A 485 35.04 40.61 -51.28
C LYS A 485 35.75 40.90 -49.98
N GLY A 486 35.00 41.27 -48.97
CA GLY A 486 35.48 41.50 -47.60
C GLY A 486 35.34 40.26 -46.70
N ASP A 487 35.23 40.50 -45.41
CA ASP A 487 35.12 39.44 -44.36
C ASP A 487 33.92 38.56 -44.57
N MET A 488 34.10 37.29 -44.33
CA MET A 488 32.99 36.32 -44.22
C MET A 488 32.20 36.54 -42.94
N VAL A 489 30.91 36.76 -43.10
CA VAL A 489 29.97 36.99 -41.98
C VAL A 489 29.23 35.72 -41.60
N GLN A 490 29.02 34.85 -42.59
CA GLN A 490 28.20 33.62 -42.39
C GLN A 490 28.79 32.44 -43.17
N TYR A 491 28.91 31.27 -42.48
CA TYR A 491 29.31 30.02 -43.11
C TYR A 491 28.16 29.35 -43.86
N SER A 492 28.49 28.58 -44.88
CA SER A 492 27.54 27.84 -45.70
C SER A 492 27.16 26.49 -45.08
N TYR A 493 25.94 26.02 -45.41
CA TYR A 493 25.53 24.63 -45.26
C TYR A 493 24.95 24.10 -46.56
N VAL A 494 25.25 22.83 -46.85
CA VAL A 494 24.66 22.12 -47.98
C VAL A 494 23.22 21.78 -47.67
N GLY A 495 22.29 22.18 -48.51
CA GLY A 495 20.90 21.75 -48.41
C GLY A 495 20.75 20.27 -48.76
N LYS A 496 19.85 19.57 -48.08
CA LYS A 496 19.63 18.15 -48.32
C LYS A 496 18.15 17.82 -48.31
N THR A 497 17.74 16.95 -49.23
CA THR A 497 16.43 16.27 -49.12
C THR A 497 16.69 14.84 -48.65
N VAL A 498 16.02 14.44 -47.60
CA VAL A 498 16.28 13.19 -46.88
C VAL A 498 15.00 12.39 -46.79
N MET A 499 15.08 11.10 -47.09
CA MET A 499 14.05 10.11 -46.74
C MET A 499 14.47 9.42 -45.44
N ALA A 500 13.60 9.38 -44.46
CA ALA A 500 13.80 8.70 -43.17
C ALA A 500 13.02 7.40 -43.10
N TYR A 501 13.65 6.36 -42.56
CA TYR A 501 13.10 5.03 -42.50
C TYR A 501 13.29 4.44 -41.11
N ARG A 502 12.35 3.55 -40.73
CA ARG A 502 12.41 2.67 -39.58
C ARG A 502 12.35 1.25 -40.05
N ASP A 503 13.44 0.49 -39.82
CA ASP A 503 13.54 -0.92 -40.15
C ASP A 503 13.33 -1.75 -38.91
N TYR A 504 12.45 -2.72 -38.96
CA TYR A 504 12.22 -3.72 -37.92
C TYR A 504 13.08 -4.94 -38.24
N VAL A 505 13.90 -5.35 -37.29
CA VAL A 505 14.93 -6.35 -37.49
C VAL A 505 14.62 -7.56 -36.59
N ASP A 506 14.75 -8.77 -37.12
CA ASP A 506 14.59 -10.00 -36.37
C ASP A 506 15.86 -10.36 -35.56
N ALA A 507 15.78 -11.39 -34.70
CA ALA A 507 16.89 -11.87 -33.87
C ALA A 507 18.10 -12.39 -34.69
N ASN A 508 17.95 -12.64 -35.99
CA ASN A 508 19.01 -13.05 -36.90
C ASN A 508 19.67 -11.86 -37.61
N GLY A 509 19.18 -10.65 -37.38
CA GLY A 509 19.66 -9.43 -38.04
C GLY A 509 19.03 -9.17 -39.40
N ALA A 510 17.97 -9.87 -39.79
CA ALA A 510 17.28 -9.65 -41.05
C ALA A 510 16.20 -8.58 -40.89
N VAL A 511 16.11 -7.64 -41.86
CA VAL A 511 15.04 -6.65 -41.91
C VAL A 511 13.74 -7.35 -42.36
N ILE A 512 12.75 -7.40 -41.48
CA ILE A 512 11.46 -8.05 -41.72
C ILE A 512 10.39 -7.05 -42.20
N LYS A 513 10.54 -5.78 -41.86
CA LYS A 513 9.64 -4.69 -42.26
C LYS A 513 10.41 -3.38 -42.33
N THR A 514 10.14 -2.59 -43.37
CA THR A 514 10.62 -1.20 -43.48
C THR A 514 9.42 -0.25 -43.51
N GLU A 515 9.45 0.75 -42.67
CA GLU A 515 8.48 1.84 -42.68
C GLU A 515 9.17 3.13 -43.17
N THR A 516 8.55 3.82 -44.14
CA THR A 516 8.96 5.16 -44.54
C THR A 516 8.33 6.15 -43.58
N LEU A 517 9.13 6.82 -42.77
CA LEU A 517 8.65 7.78 -41.79
C LEU A 517 8.17 9.08 -42.43
N HIS A 518 9.09 9.74 -43.16
CA HIS A 518 8.82 11.02 -43.82
C HIS A 518 9.92 11.39 -44.83
N LYS A 519 9.68 12.49 -45.56
CA LYS A 519 10.63 13.14 -46.44
C LYS A 519 10.85 14.56 -45.96
N ASP A 520 12.09 14.89 -45.56
CA ASP A 520 12.48 16.20 -45.05
C ASP A 520 13.32 16.96 -46.06
N ALA A 521 13.15 18.27 -46.09
CA ALA A 521 13.94 19.18 -46.94
C ALA A 521 14.65 20.21 -46.07
N TYR A 522 15.95 20.04 -45.89
CA TYR A 522 16.82 21.00 -45.22
C TYR A 522 17.34 22.00 -46.25
N GLN A 523 17.19 23.29 -45.98
CA GLN A 523 17.58 24.34 -46.88
C GLN A 523 19.11 24.47 -46.96
N ALA A 524 19.62 24.89 -48.14
CA ALA A 524 20.99 25.36 -48.25
C ALA A 524 21.12 26.74 -47.59
N ARG A 525 22.21 26.95 -46.88
CA ARG A 525 22.59 28.26 -46.35
C ARG A 525 23.79 28.78 -47.09
N ASN A 526 23.65 29.96 -47.66
CA ASN A 526 24.72 30.57 -48.44
C ASN A 526 25.85 31.10 -47.54
N THR A 527 27.06 31.23 -48.09
CA THR A 527 28.15 31.97 -47.44
C THR A 527 27.90 33.44 -47.67
N SER A 528 27.82 34.27 -46.63
CA SER A 528 27.65 35.70 -46.74
C SER A 528 28.96 36.43 -46.49
N TYR A 529 29.25 37.41 -47.33
CA TYR A 529 30.43 38.25 -47.24
C TYR A 529 30.04 39.75 -47.18
N LYS A 530 30.78 40.52 -46.39
CA LYS A 530 30.74 41.98 -46.49
C LYS A 530 31.40 42.33 -47.79
N CYS A 531 30.67 42.97 -48.70
CA CYS A 531 31.18 43.38 -49.99
C CYS A 531 30.96 44.88 -50.17
N THR A 532 31.91 45.55 -50.75
CA THR A 532 31.81 46.96 -51.18
C THR A 532 31.87 47.05 -52.68
N PRO A 533 31.14 47.97 -53.31
CA PRO A 533 31.28 48.18 -54.77
C PRO A 533 32.74 48.38 -55.13
N TYR A 534 33.19 47.69 -56.20
CA TYR A 534 34.54 47.85 -56.73
C TYR A 534 34.59 49.07 -57.63
N VAL A 535 35.55 49.96 -57.38
CA VAL A 535 35.85 51.09 -58.18
C VAL A 535 37.15 50.76 -58.93
N GLU A 536 37.09 50.76 -60.22
CA GLU A 536 38.26 50.52 -61.05
C GLU A 536 39.24 51.72 -60.91
N PRO A 537 40.55 51.47 -60.67
CA PRO A 537 41.52 52.57 -60.61
C PRO A 537 41.48 53.40 -61.90
N GLU A 538 41.49 54.70 -61.76
CA GLU A 538 41.65 55.55 -62.93
C GLU A 538 43.02 55.23 -63.62
N GLU A 539 42.98 54.86 -64.91
CA GLU A 539 44.21 54.72 -65.65
C GLU A 539 44.93 56.05 -65.57
N PRO A 540 46.23 56.06 -65.22
CA PRO A 540 46.96 57.28 -65.22
C PRO A 540 46.91 57.82 -66.65
N ASP A 541 46.50 59.10 -66.84
CA ASP A 541 46.50 59.81 -68.11
C ASP A 541 47.80 59.52 -68.81
N GLU A 542 47.73 58.93 -70.04
CA GLU A 542 48.93 58.85 -70.91
C GLU A 542 49.48 60.24 -71.07
N PRO A 543 50.78 60.47 -70.82
CA PRO A 543 51.35 61.77 -71.02
C PRO A 543 51.28 62.12 -72.50
N ASP A 544 50.74 63.32 -72.82
CA ASP A 544 50.64 63.91 -74.15
C ASP A 544 52.03 63.94 -74.85
N PRO A 545 52.22 63.37 -76.07
CA PRO A 545 53.51 63.21 -76.68
C PRO A 545 54.02 64.48 -77.37
N THR A 546 53.82 65.67 -76.82
CA THR A 546 54.39 66.92 -77.39
C THR A 546 55.03 67.80 -76.32
N ASP A 547 56.26 67.49 -75.90
CA ASP A 547 57.35 68.48 -75.69
C ASP A 547 58.72 67.81 -75.43
N PRO A 548 59.78 68.03 -76.27
CA PRO A 548 61.08 67.44 -76.00
C PRO A 548 62.03 68.52 -75.45
N THR A 549 62.50 68.42 -74.25
CA THR A 549 63.74 69.09 -73.81
C THR A 549 64.54 68.27 -72.82
N ASP A 550 65.63 67.82 -73.35
CA ASP A 550 67.03 67.74 -72.92
C ASP A 550 67.47 67.00 -71.66
N PRO A 551 68.57 66.24 -71.81
CA PRO A 551 69.04 65.29 -70.76
C PRO A 551 70.15 65.87 -69.88
N THR A 552 70.23 65.59 -68.67
CA THR A 552 71.47 65.64 -67.84
C THR A 552 71.58 64.46 -66.90
N ASP A 553 72.58 63.70 -67.27
CA ASP A 553 73.68 63.00 -66.62
C ASP A 553 73.46 62.17 -65.30
N PRO A 554 74.10 61.00 -65.23
CA PRO A 554 73.87 59.96 -64.24
C PRO A 554 74.85 60.01 -63.03
N THR A 555 74.47 59.65 -61.90
CA THR A 555 75.38 59.22 -60.83
C THR A 555 74.91 57.90 -60.16
N ASP A 556 75.74 57.00 -60.38
CA ASP A 556 76.34 55.82 -59.77
C ASP A 556 75.62 55.07 -58.60
N PRO A 557 75.75 53.76 -58.59
CA PRO A 557 74.95 52.85 -57.76
C PRO A 557 75.65 52.47 -56.42
N THR A 558 74.91 52.20 -55.44
CA THR A 558 75.42 51.43 -54.24
C THR A 558 74.49 50.28 -53.90
N ASP A 559 75.06 49.16 -54.09
CA ASP A 559 75.14 47.83 -53.53
C ASP A 559 73.98 47.23 -52.68
N PRO A 560 73.70 45.94 -52.83
CA PRO A 560 72.52 45.27 -52.37
C PRO A 560 72.73 44.66 -50.98
N THR A 561 71.68 44.66 -50.17
CA THR A 561 71.61 43.87 -48.98
C THR A 561 70.56 42.76 -49.10
N GLU A 562 70.94 41.62 -48.58
CA GLU A 562 70.42 40.26 -48.64
C GLU A 562 68.93 40.05 -48.39
N PRO A 563 68.38 38.88 -48.85
CA PRO A 563 66.96 38.57 -48.79
C PRO A 563 66.57 38.02 -47.46
N VAL A 564 65.48 38.52 -46.91
CA VAL A 564 64.82 37.97 -45.73
C VAL A 564 63.84 36.85 -46.15
N THR A 565 64.06 35.68 -45.66
CA THR A 565 63.20 34.48 -45.81
C THR A 565 61.76 34.72 -45.30
N PRO A 566 60.76 34.22 -45.98
CA PRO A 566 59.36 34.31 -45.55
C PRO A 566 59.12 33.31 -44.45
N THR A 567 58.54 33.76 -43.36
CA THR A 567 57.93 32.89 -42.30
C THR A 567 56.62 32.37 -42.84
N GLU A 568 56.46 31.05 -42.76
CA GLU A 568 55.19 30.32 -42.98
C GLU A 568 54.02 30.89 -42.17
N PRO A 569 52.81 30.95 -42.75
CA PRO A 569 51.62 31.32 -42.01
C PRO A 569 51.18 30.14 -41.15
N THR A 570 51.06 30.37 -39.87
CA THR A 570 50.38 29.46 -38.95
C THR A 570 48.91 29.33 -39.32
N ASP A 571 48.47 28.11 -39.57
CA ASP A 571 47.07 27.75 -39.80
C ASP A 571 46.18 28.22 -38.64
N PRO A 572 45.02 28.83 -38.93
CA PRO A 572 44.05 29.12 -37.90
C PRO A 572 43.36 27.81 -37.49
N ILE A 573 43.38 27.56 -36.21
CA ILE A 573 42.62 26.51 -35.53
C ILE A 573 41.17 26.57 -36.00
N ARG A 574 40.70 25.51 -36.63
CA ARG A 574 39.28 25.32 -36.91
C ARG A 574 38.52 25.20 -35.58
N PRO A 575 37.51 25.98 -35.28
CA PRO A 575 36.56 25.64 -34.26
C PRO A 575 35.60 24.60 -34.87
N TRP A 576 35.49 23.49 -34.22
CA TRP A 576 34.53 22.40 -34.48
C TRP A 576 35.09 21.16 -35.24
N ASP A 577 35.78 20.30 -34.50
CA ASP A 577 35.62 18.85 -34.55
C ASP A 577 34.79 18.36 -33.35
#